data_06a464716ba7726eb4796355fc0b755c
#
_entry.id   06a464716ba7726eb4796355fc0b755c
#
_cell.length_a   1.000
_cell.length_b   1.000
_cell.length_c   1.000
_cell.angle_alpha   90.00
_cell.angle_beta   90.00
_cell.angle_gamma   90.00
#
_symmetry.space_group_name_H-M   'P 1'
#
loop_
_entity.id
_entity.type
_entity.pdbx_description
1 polymer ?
#
loop_
_entity_poly.entity_id
_entity_poly.type
_entity_poly.pdbx_seq_one_letter_code
_entity_poly.pdbx_strand_id
1 'polypeptide(L)'
;MVLRHTGIVLAMQQSFWDKYGIGKAKNVTHPMTLQPTARNPALLSSTRREIDANFDPMALDKFISRGGVALACDLALQDCIELIKSKDGVSAEVARRRAIAAMVPGVILQPSGVFAAVRAQEAGCSYLRAS
;
A
#
# COMPACT_ATOMS: atom_id res chain seq x y z
N MET A 1 -9.40 0.88 -6.83
CA MET A 1 -9.10 0.99 -5.38
C MET A 1 -8.28 2.25 -5.13
N VAL A 2 -8.52 2.99 -4.03
CA VAL A 2 -7.77 4.21 -3.68
C VAL A 2 -7.12 4.02 -2.30
N LEU A 3 -5.79 4.07 -2.24
CA LEU A 3 -4.98 3.97 -1.03
C LEU A 3 -4.56 5.37 -0.57
N ARG A 4 -5.02 5.79 0.62
CA ARG A 4 -4.78 7.13 1.18
C ARG A 4 -4.53 7.08 2.68
N HIS A 5 -4.05 8.19 3.27
CA HIS A 5 -3.70 8.28 4.69
C HIS A 5 -2.75 7.13 5.09
N THR A 6 -2.97 6.52 6.24
CA THR A 6 -2.17 5.37 6.71
C THR A 6 -2.23 4.16 5.76
N GLY A 7 -3.28 4.05 4.93
CA GLY A 7 -3.39 3.01 3.92
C GLY A 7 -2.33 3.06 2.82
N ILE A 8 -1.55 4.14 2.71
CA ILE A 8 -0.44 4.24 1.74
C ILE A 8 0.60 3.13 1.94
N VAL A 9 0.82 2.67 3.17
CA VAL A 9 1.80 1.61 3.46
C VAL A 9 1.40 0.28 2.82
N LEU A 10 0.12 0.07 2.52
CA LEU A 10 -0.37 -1.12 1.81
C LEU A 10 0.04 -1.13 0.34
N ALA A 11 0.33 0.06 -0.23
CA ALA A 11 0.86 0.19 -1.58
C ALA A 11 2.36 -0.13 -1.69
N MET A 12 3.04 -0.38 -0.56
CA MET A 12 4.48 -0.61 -0.53
C MET A 12 4.81 -2.10 -0.59
N GLN A 13 5.90 -2.44 -1.28
CA GLN A 13 6.39 -3.82 -1.37
C GLN A 13 6.80 -4.36 0.01
N GLN A 14 6.84 -5.69 0.15
CA GLN A 14 7.25 -6.36 1.39
C GLN A 14 8.66 -5.96 1.83
N SER A 15 9.59 -5.76 0.89
CA SER A 15 10.96 -5.29 1.18
C SER A 15 11.00 -3.94 1.91
N PHE A 16 10.08 -3.03 1.59
CA PHE A 16 9.91 -1.77 2.30
C PHE A 16 9.42 -2.00 3.74
N TRP A 17 8.42 -2.88 3.90
CA TRP A 17 7.88 -3.25 5.20
C TRP A 17 8.94 -3.84 6.12
N ASP A 18 9.76 -4.75 5.58
CA ASP A 18 10.84 -5.40 6.32
C ASP A 18 11.92 -4.40 6.72
N LYS A 19 12.37 -3.58 5.77
CA LYS A 19 13.44 -2.60 6.00
C LYS A 19 13.09 -1.57 7.07
N TYR A 20 11.86 -1.07 7.05
CA TYR A 20 11.43 0.02 7.94
C TYR A 20 10.59 -0.44 9.13
N GLY A 21 10.34 -1.74 9.28
CA GLY A 21 9.58 -2.31 10.39
C GLY A 21 8.13 -1.80 10.45
N ILE A 22 7.47 -1.65 9.30
CA ILE A 22 6.15 -1.02 9.18
C ILE A 22 5.11 -1.71 10.03
N GLY A 23 5.06 -3.04 10.02
CA GLY A 23 4.08 -3.82 10.78
C GLY A 23 4.05 -3.43 12.26
N LYS A 24 5.23 -3.34 12.89
CA LYS A 24 5.37 -2.93 14.29
C LYS A 24 5.10 -1.43 14.48
N ALA A 25 5.66 -0.58 13.61
CA ALA A 25 5.54 0.87 13.73
C ALA A 25 4.10 1.38 13.59
N LYS A 26 3.26 0.67 12.82
CA LYS A 26 1.85 1.01 12.58
C LYS A 26 0.87 0.10 13.30
N ASN A 27 1.33 -0.78 14.18
CA ASN A 27 0.50 -1.77 14.89
C ASN A 27 -0.43 -2.55 13.96
N VAL A 28 0.10 -3.00 12.83
CA VAL A 28 -0.70 -3.71 11.83
C VAL A 28 -1.02 -5.12 12.32
N THR A 29 -2.29 -5.49 12.24
CA THR A 29 -2.75 -6.84 12.54
C THR A 29 -3.05 -7.62 11.26
N HIS A 30 -2.78 -8.91 11.31
CA HIS A 30 -3.15 -9.82 10.24
C HIS A 30 -4.69 -9.95 10.17
N PRO A 31 -5.31 -9.77 9.00
CA PRO A 31 -6.78 -9.67 8.90
C PRO A 31 -7.52 -10.95 9.32
N MET A 32 -6.88 -12.11 9.23
CA MET A 32 -7.50 -13.40 9.58
C MET A 32 -7.24 -13.81 11.02
N THR A 33 -5.99 -13.65 11.48
CA THR A 33 -5.60 -14.14 12.83
C THR A 33 -5.75 -13.07 13.90
N LEU A 34 -5.93 -11.79 13.50
CA LEU A 34 -5.98 -10.62 14.38
C LEU A 34 -4.73 -10.44 15.24
N GLN A 35 -3.65 -11.14 14.90
CA GLN A 35 -2.36 -11.04 15.58
C GLN A 35 -1.47 -9.99 14.88
N PRO A 36 -0.55 -9.36 15.63
CA PRO A 36 0.43 -8.44 15.03
C PRO A 36 1.17 -9.11 13.87
N THR A 37 1.34 -8.40 12.77
CA THR A 37 2.05 -8.92 11.60
C THR A 37 3.13 -7.96 11.13
N ALA A 38 4.26 -8.51 10.71
CA ALA A 38 5.32 -7.77 9.99
C ALA A 38 5.10 -7.78 8.46
N ARG A 39 4.10 -8.52 7.98
CA ARG A 39 3.81 -8.66 6.54
C ARG A 39 2.77 -7.66 6.09
N ASN A 40 2.95 -7.15 4.87
CA ASN A 40 1.94 -6.30 4.25
C ASN A 40 0.67 -7.12 3.98
N PRO A 41 -0.45 -6.84 4.67
CA PRO A 41 -1.69 -7.60 4.48
C PRO A 41 -2.30 -7.48 3.09
N ALA A 42 -1.93 -6.45 2.32
CA ALA A 42 -2.37 -6.32 0.94
C ALA A 42 -1.60 -7.22 -0.05
N LEU A 43 -0.48 -7.81 0.37
CA LEU A 43 0.39 -8.67 -0.44
C LEU A 43 0.43 -10.11 0.09
N LEU A 44 -0.59 -10.52 0.81
CA LEU A 44 -0.72 -11.89 1.31
C LEU A 44 -1.04 -12.83 0.14
N SER A 45 -0.07 -13.02 -0.74
CA SER A 45 -0.17 -14.04 -1.76
C SER A 45 0.23 -15.42 -1.21
N SER A 46 -0.31 -16.44 -1.79
CA SER A 46 -0.38 -17.86 -1.42
C SER A 46 0.95 -18.60 -1.24
N THR A 47 2.07 -17.94 -1.19
CA THR A 47 3.35 -18.63 -0.95
C THR A 47 3.47 -19.23 0.45
N ARG A 48 2.49 -19.03 1.31
CA ARG A 48 2.39 -19.71 2.62
C ARG A 48 0.99 -20.30 2.82
N ARG A 49 0.97 -21.58 3.11
CA ARG A 49 -0.20 -22.43 3.42
C ARG A 49 -1.09 -21.96 4.59
N GLU A 50 -0.80 -20.79 5.16
CA GLU A 50 -1.50 -20.23 6.31
C GLU A 50 -2.66 -19.30 5.92
N ILE A 51 -2.79 -18.97 4.63
CA ILE A 51 -3.86 -18.13 4.13
C ILE A 51 -4.76 -18.99 3.25
N ASP A 52 -6.02 -18.97 3.56
CA ASP A 52 -7.04 -19.59 2.72
C ASP A 52 -6.82 -19.13 1.26
N ALA A 53 -6.69 -20.08 0.35
CA ALA A 53 -6.51 -19.85 -1.09
C ALA A 53 -7.58 -18.90 -1.68
N ASN A 54 -8.72 -18.77 -1.00
CA ASN A 54 -9.80 -17.84 -1.37
C ASN A 54 -9.40 -16.35 -1.26
N PHE A 55 -8.39 -15.99 -0.45
CA PHE A 55 -7.90 -14.61 -0.30
C PHE A 55 -6.76 -14.25 -1.25
N ASP A 56 -6.08 -15.23 -1.84
CA ASP A 56 -5.02 -14.98 -2.82
C ASP A 56 -5.48 -14.08 -3.98
N PRO A 57 -6.67 -14.27 -4.56
CA PRO A 57 -7.17 -13.39 -5.61
C PRO A 57 -7.39 -11.94 -5.18
N MET A 58 -7.47 -11.65 -3.88
CA MET A 58 -7.68 -10.31 -3.32
C MET A 58 -6.38 -9.55 -3.08
N ALA A 59 -5.22 -10.21 -3.16
CA ALA A 59 -3.93 -9.55 -3.02
C ALA A 59 -3.78 -8.43 -4.07
N LEU A 60 -3.15 -7.32 -3.67
CA LEU A 60 -3.06 -6.11 -4.48
C LEU A 60 -2.40 -6.37 -5.85
N ASP A 61 -1.31 -7.14 -5.87
CA ASP A 61 -0.61 -7.54 -7.09
C ASP A 61 -1.51 -8.38 -8.01
N LYS A 62 -2.31 -9.30 -7.45
CA LYS A 62 -3.28 -10.10 -8.20
C LYS A 62 -4.46 -9.26 -8.70
N PHE A 63 -4.93 -8.32 -7.88
CA PHE A 63 -5.96 -7.37 -8.29
C PHE A 63 -5.51 -6.55 -9.51
N ILE A 64 -4.28 -6.02 -9.49
CA ILE A 64 -3.70 -5.26 -10.59
C ILE A 64 -3.51 -6.15 -11.83
N SER A 65 -2.99 -7.36 -11.68
CA SER A 65 -2.73 -8.28 -12.80
C SER A 65 -4.00 -8.68 -13.55
N ARG A 66 -5.16 -8.59 -12.91
CA ARG A 66 -6.48 -8.83 -13.53
C ARG A 66 -7.13 -7.58 -14.13
N GLY A 67 -6.38 -6.50 -14.28
CA GLY A 67 -6.88 -5.22 -14.82
C GLY A 67 -7.48 -4.30 -13.77
N GLY A 68 -7.37 -4.61 -12.48
CA GLY A 68 -7.77 -3.73 -11.40
C GLY A 68 -6.89 -2.48 -11.34
N VAL A 69 -7.50 -1.30 -11.14
CA VAL A 69 -6.79 -0.03 -11.01
C VAL A 69 -6.59 0.30 -9.54
N ALA A 70 -5.33 0.39 -9.12
CA ALA A 70 -4.92 0.80 -7.78
C ALA A 70 -4.30 2.20 -7.82
N LEU A 71 -4.90 3.15 -7.11
CA LEU A 71 -4.48 4.54 -7.03
C LEU A 71 -3.92 4.82 -5.64
N ALA A 72 -2.78 5.50 -5.56
CA ALA A 72 -2.15 5.89 -4.30
C ALA A 72 -2.09 7.42 -4.19
N CYS A 73 -2.28 7.91 -2.97
CA CYS A 73 -2.26 9.34 -2.65
C CYS A 73 -0.83 9.84 -2.47
N ASP A 74 -0.38 10.79 -3.30
CA ASP A 74 0.95 11.40 -3.20
C ASP A 74 1.14 12.19 -1.89
N LEU A 75 0.09 12.85 -1.41
CA LEU A 75 0.16 13.52 -0.11
C LEU A 75 0.41 12.53 1.04
N ALA A 76 -0.18 11.33 0.97
CA ALA A 76 0.06 10.29 1.98
C ALA A 76 1.44 9.64 1.82
N LEU A 77 2.03 9.65 0.62
CA LEU A 77 3.38 9.14 0.39
C LEU A 77 4.44 9.94 1.15
N GLN A 78 4.15 11.18 1.54
CA GLN A 78 5.06 11.99 2.36
C GLN A 78 5.44 11.30 3.68
N ASP A 79 4.55 10.54 4.30
CA ASP A 79 4.85 9.78 5.52
C ASP A 79 5.96 8.74 5.27
N CYS A 80 5.93 8.08 4.11
CA CYS A 80 6.97 7.13 3.71
C CYS A 80 8.28 7.85 3.37
N ILE A 81 8.21 9.03 2.75
CA ILE A 81 9.37 9.85 2.42
C ILE A 81 10.08 10.31 3.70
N GLU A 82 9.34 10.84 4.66
CA GLU A 82 9.90 11.27 5.95
C GLU A 82 10.52 10.11 6.73
N LEU A 83 9.90 8.94 6.69
CA LEU A 83 10.46 7.73 7.30
C LEU A 83 11.81 7.34 6.67
N ILE A 84 11.90 7.36 5.33
CA ILE A 84 13.15 7.08 4.61
C ILE A 84 14.24 8.12 4.97
N LYS A 85 13.89 9.41 4.94
CA LYS A 85 14.80 10.49 5.34
C LYS A 85 15.38 10.27 6.74
N SER A 86 14.49 9.99 7.68
CA SER A 86 14.85 9.81 9.09
C SER A 86 15.73 8.57 9.32
N LYS A 87 15.44 7.46 8.63
CA LYS A 87 16.15 6.19 8.84
C LYS A 87 17.42 6.06 8.02
N ASP A 88 17.39 6.55 6.78
CA ASP A 88 18.52 6.38 5.84
C ASP A 88 19.44 7.62 5.80
N GLY A 89 19.06 8.75 6.42
CA GLY A 89 19.86 9.98 6.43
C GLY A 89 20.04 10.61 5.04
N VAL A 90 19.05 10.48 4.16
CA VAL A 90 19.13 10.96 2.77
C VAL A 90 18.29 12.22 2.54
N SER A 91 18.54 12.93 1.43
CA SER A 91 17.75 14.10 1.04
C SER A 91 16.29 13.73 0.72
N ALA A 92 15.39 14.70 0.78
CA ALA A 92 13.98 14.51 0.44
C ALA A 92 13.79 13.99 -0.99
N GLU A 93 14.59 14.47 -1.93
CA GLU A 93 14.54 14.03 -3.33
C GLU A 93 14.92 12.54 -3.47
N VAL A 94 16.00 12.12 -2.82
CA VAL A 94 16.45 10.72 -2.81
C VAL A 94 15.40 9.84 -2.11
N ALA A 95 14.87 10.30 -0.98
CA ALA A 95 13.84 9.58 -0.24
C ALA A 95 12.57 9.40 -1.09
N ARG A 96 12.13 10.45 -1.82
CA ARG A 96 10.98 10.37 -2.72
C ARG A 96 11.20 9.35 -3.83
N ARG A 97 12.35 9.36 -4.50
CA ARG A 97 12.67 8.36 -5.53
C ARG A 97 12.64 6.93 -4.96
N ARG A 98 13.19 6.72 -3.77
CA ARG A 98 13.16 5.42 -3.09
C ARG A 98 11.75 5.01 -2.71
N ALA A 99 10.92 5.92 -2.21
CA ALA A 99 9.54 5.64 -1.87
C ALA A 99 8.74 5.20 -3.10
N ILE A 100 8.85 5.93 -4.22
CA ILE A 100 8.17 5.57 -5.47
C ILE A 100 8.66 4.21 -5.99
N ALA A 101 9.98 3.97 -5.98
CA ALA A 101 10.55 2.70 -6.41
C ALA A 101 10.14 1.50 -5.52
N ALA A 102 9.81 1.75 -4.26
CA ALA A 102 9.35 0.74 -3.33
C ALA A 102 7.84 0.46 -3.39
N MET A 103 7.09 1.16 -4.22
CA MET A 103 5.67 0.88 -4.43
C MET A 103 5.46 -0.45 -5.17
N VAL A 104 4.35 -1.09 -4.91
CA VAL A 104 3.92 -2.28 -5.67
C VAL A 104 3.77 -1.91 -7.15
N PRO A 105 4.38 -2.67 -8.07
CA PRO A 105 4.29 -2.40 -9.50
C PRO A 105 2.84 -2.30 -9.98
N GLY A 106 2.54 -1.29 -10.79
CA GLY A 106 1.20 -1.05 -11.32
C GLY A 106 0.31 -0.16 -10.44
N VAL A 107 0.73 0.19 -9.23
CA VAL A 107 0.06 1.25 -8.43
C VAL A 107 0.35 2.61 -9.07
N ILE A 108 -0.70 3.38 -9.32
CA ILE A 108 -0.64 4.69 -9.96
C ILE A 108 -0.72 5.79 -8.92
N LEU A 109 0.32 6.62 -8.85
CA LEU A 109 0.35 7.75 -7.94
C LEU A 109 -0.56 8.87 -8.45
N GLN A 110 -1.39 9.42 -7.56
CA GLN A 110 -2.31 10.52 -7.84
C GLN A 110 -2.00 11.70 -6.91
N PRO A 111 -2.22 12.95 -7.34
CA PRO A 111 -1.92 14.14 -6.53
C PRO A 111 -2.52 14.10 -5.13
N SER A 112 -3.76 13.61 -5.01
CA SER A 112 -4.39 13.36 -3.71
C SER A 112 -5.38 12.20 -3.77
N GLY A 113 -5.66 11.59 -2.61
CA GLY A 113 -6.65 10.52 -2.52
C GLY A 113 -8.08 11.00 -2.76
N VAL A 114 -8.39 12.25 -2.45
CA VAL A 114 -9.70 12.86 -2.75
C VAL A 114 -9.86 13.03 -4.26
N PHE A 115 -8.85 13.59 -4.93
CA PHE A 115 -8.84 13.71 -6.39
C PHE A 115 -9.03 12.34 -7.07
N ALA A 116 -8.27 11.34 -6.62
CA ALA A 116 -8.38 9.97 -7.14
C ALA A 116 -9.79 9.38 -6.98
N ALA A 117 -10.44 9.61 -5.82
CA ALA A 117 -11.78 9.14 -5.55
C ALA A 117 -12.82 9.81 -6.45
N VAL A 118 -12.72 11.14 -6.62
CA VAL A 118 -13.62 11.89 -7.51
C VAL A 118 -13.49 11.40 -8.96
N ARG A 119 -12.26 11.26 -9.45
CA ARG A 119 -12.02 10.75 -10.83
C ARG A 119 -12.55 9.34 -11.04
N ALA A 120 -12.44 8.48 -10.03
CA ALA A 120 -13.00 7.13 -10.10
C ALA A 120 -14.54 7.16 -10.18
N GLN A 121 -15.18 8.05 -9.40
CA GLN A 121 -16.65 8.22 -9.44
C GLN A 121 -17.12 8.80 -10.79
N GLU A 122 -16.42 9.78 -11.33
CA GLU A 122 -16.71 10.33 -12.67
C GLU A 122 -16.58 9.25 -13.77
N ALA A 123 -15.70 8.28 -13.59
CA ALA A 123 -15.55 7.12 -14.46
C ALA A 123 -16.58 6.00 -14.20
N GLY A 124 -17.60 6.25 -13.38
CA GLY A 124 -18.69 5.32 -13.10
C GLY A 124 -18.43 4.32 -11.97
N CYS A 125 -17.33 4.48 -11.21
CA CYS A 125 -17.06 3.61 -10.08
C CYS A 125 -17.90 4.00 -8.86
N SER A 126 -18.48 3.01 -8.16
CA SER A 126 -19.10 3.23 -6.88
C SER A 126 -18.06 3.50 -5.80
N TYR A 127 -18.36 4.40 -4.86
CA TYR A 127 -17.52 4.66 -3.71
C TYR A 127 -17.97 3.81 -2.52
N LEU A 128 -17.07 2.94 -2.05
CA LEU A 128 -17.22 2.21 -0.80
C LEU A 128 -16.03 2.54 0.09
N ARG A 129 -16.28 3.11 1.26
CA ARG A 129 -15.25 3.35 2.27
C ARG A 129 -15.07 2.10 3.11
N ALA A 130 -13.85 1.54 3.09
CA ALA A 130 -13.41 0.60 4.10
C ALA A 130 -12.89 1.39 5.31
N SER A 131 -13.51 1.21 6.42
CA SER A 131 -13.14 1.82 7.72
C SER A 131 -12.37 0.83 8.57
#